data_eec35f5d71927578b0841144d87c2995
#
_entry.id   eec35f5d71927578b0841144d87c2995
#
_cell.length_a   1.000
_cell.length_b   1.000
_cell.length_c   1.000
_cell.angle_alpha   90.00
_cell.angle_beta   90.00
_cell.angle_gamma   90.00
#
_symmetry.space_group_name_H-M   'P 1'
#
loop_
_entity.id
_entity.type
_entity.pdbx_description
1 polymer ?
#
loop_
_entity_poly.entity_id
_entity_poly.type
_entity_poly.pdbx_seq_one_letter_code
_entity_poly.pdbx_strand_id
1 'polypeptide(L)'
;DIESIQWLENFLKQKANAVMLVSHDRAFIDNVTNRTIEISCGKIYDYQVNYSKFVELRKERIEQQMRAYQNQQKQIQDTEEFIERFRYKATKAVQVQSRIKQLAKIERIEVDEVDNSKLNLKFPPAPRSGDYPVICDNVGKAYGEHQVFDHVDLTIKRGEKVAFVGKNGEGKSTLVKCIMGEIPYTGTLKIGHNVKIGYFAQNQASLLDGNLTVFDTIDHVAVGDIRTKIRDILGAFMFGGEASEKKVAVLSGGERTRLAMIRLLLEPVNLLILDEPTNHLDMKSKDVLKQAIKDFNGTAIIVSHDRDFLDGLVEKVYEFGNGKVKEHLGGIYDFLQAKNMESLRELEAASSEPQYSIVKSTQSDTKNNSAPSAKETARMTYAEKKEYEKLIRKAEKKVKEAETEIAGIEVEIKNIEDKLSAGENDAELYSKHAELQKKMENAMSLWELASMELETFNNKN
;
A
#
# COMPACT_ATOMS: atom_id res chain seq x y z
N ASP A 1 -11.39 15.68 2.94
CA ASP A 1 -11.88 14.54 3.74
C ASP A 1 -12.20 13.33 2.85
N ILE A 2 -12.39 12.16 3.44
CA ILE A 2 -12.58 10.89 2.71
C ILE A 2 -13.87 10.92 1.87
N GLU A 3 -14.95 11.51 2.37
CA GLU A 3 -16.23 11.61 1.64
C GLU A 3 -16.09 12.51 0.40
N SER A 4 -15.39 13.62 0.52
CA SER A 4 -15.12 14.52 -0.62
C SER A 4 -14.27 13.84 -1.70
N ILE A 5 -13.30 13.01 -1.30
CA ILE A 5 -12.48 12.23 -2.24
C ILE A 5 -13.35 11.21 -2.98
N GLN A 6 -14.23 10.47 -2.27
CA GLN A 6 -15.15 9.51 -2.89
C GLN A 6 -16.13 10.19 -3.84
N TRP A 7 -16.66 11.36 -3.45
CA TRP A 7 -17.53 12.15 -4.32
C TRP A 7 -16.80 12.57 -5.60
N LEU A 8 -15.56 13.05 -5.47
CA LEU A 8 -14.73 13.46 -6.60
C LEU A 8 -14.40 12.28 -7.53
N GLU A 9 -14.06 11.11 -6.97
CA GLU A 9 -13.86 9.86 -7.72
C GLU A 9 -15.09 9.53 -8.58
N ASN A 10 -16.27 9.54 -7.96
CA ASN A 10 -17.53 9.26 -8.66
C ASN A 10 -17.86 10.31 -9.73
N PHE A 11 -17.64 11.59 -9.41
CA PHE A 11 -17.85 12.68 -10.36
C PHE A 11 -16.94 12.54 -11.58
N LEU A 12 -15.65 12.30 -11.38
CA LEU A 12 -14.69 12.14 -12.48
C LEU A 12 -14.99 10.91 -13.34
N LYS A 13 -15.40 9.79 -12.74
CA LYS A 13 -15.80 8.58 -13.47
C LYS A 13 -17.04 8.77 -14.35
N GLN A 14 -18.00 9.53 -13.86
CA GLN A 14 -19.33 9.63 -14.51
C GLN A 14 -19.48 10.83 -15.44
N LYS A 15 -18.81 11.92 -15.15
CA LYS A 15 -19.06 13.22 -15.81
C LYS A 15 -17.90 13.71 -16.66
N ALA A 16 -16.68 13.26 -16.43
CA ALA A 16 -15.53 13.74 -17.17
C ALA A 16 -15.31 12.92 -18.45
N ASN A 17 -15.18 13.59 -19.60
CA ASN A 17 -14.88 12.95 -20.89
C ASN A 17 -13.41 12.49 -20.97
N ALA A 18 -12.48 13.25 -20.39
CA ALA A 18 -11.07 12.93 -20.28
C ALA A 18 -10.49 13.62 -19.05
N VAL A 19 -9.61 12.91 -18.34
CA VAL A 19 -8.95 13.40 -17.13
C VAL A 19 -7.46 13.12 -17.22
N MET A 20 -6.64 14.14 -16.98
CA MET A 20 -5.21 13.98 -16.72
C MET A 20 -4.99 14.27 -15.24
N LEU A 21 -4.46 13.30 -14.52
CA LEU A 21 -4.31 13.32 -13.07
C LEU A 21 -2.85 13.13 -12.68
N VAL A 22 -2.36 13.97 -11.77
CA VAL A 22 -1.09 13.77 -11.06
C VAL A 22 -1.41 13.76 -9.57
N SER A 23 -1.14 12.64 -8.90
CA SER A 23 -1.46 12.49 -7.48
C SER A 23 -0.48 11.49 -6.82
N HIS A 24 -0.37 11.58 -5.49
CA HIS A 24 0.33 10.64 -4.64
C HIS A 24 -0.63 9.75 -3.83
N ASP A 25 -1.92 9.80 -4.14
CA ASP A 25 -2.94 8.91 -3.58
C ASP A 25 -3.19 7.74 -4.55
N ARG A 26 -2.68 6.56 -4.19
CA ARG A 26 -2.77 5.34 -5.02
C ARG A 26 -4.20 4.90 -5.21
N ALA A 27 -5.00 4.89 -4.15
CA ALA A 27 -6.39 4.46 -4.21
C ALA A 27 -7.20 5.38 -5.14
N PHE A 28 -6.97 6.69 -5.07
CA PHE A 28 -7.60 7.67 -5.94
C PHE A 28 -7.20 7.48 -7.42
N ILE A 29 -5.89 7.32 -7.69
CA ILE A 29 -5.41 7.08 -9.06
C ILE A 29 -6.00 5.78 -9.60
N ASP A 30 -5.92 4.69 -8.85
CA ASP A 30 -6.37 3.37 -9.28
C ASP A 30 -7.86 3.32 -9.55
N ASN A 31 -8.63 4.04 -8.74
CA ASN A 31 -10.08 4.14 -8.92
C ASN A 31 -10.49 4.99 -10.12
N VAL A 32 -9.76 6.04 -10.47
CA VAL A 32 -10.20 7.03 -11.48
C VAL A 32 -9.58 6.77 -12.84
N THR A 33 -8.34 6.25 -12.90
CA THR A 33 -7.59 6.12 -14.15
C THR A 33 -7.58 4.72 -14.70
N ASN A 34 -7.60 4.61 -16.03
CA ASN A 34 -7.46 3.37 -16.78
C ASN A 34 -6.18 3.32 -17.64
N ARG A 35 -5.37 4.35 -17.56
CA ARG A 35 -4.11 4.50 -18.31
C ARG A 35 -3.10 5.22 -17.44
N THR A 36 -1.88 4.72 -17.37
CA THR A 36 -0.79 5.28 -16.57
C THR A 36 0.37 5.65 -17.47
N ILE A 37 0.85 6.89 -17.37
CA ILE A 37 2.01 7.36 -18.11
C ILE A 37 3.15 7.60 -17.12
N GLU A 38 4.25 6.87 -17.30
CA GLU A 38 5.46 7.04 -16.49
C GLU A 38 6.50 7.85 -17.26
N ILE A 39 7.10 8.82 -16.60
CA ILE A 39 8.24 9.57 -17.10
C ILE A 39 9.45 9.16 -16.28
N SER A 40 10.41 8.47 -16.90
CA SER A 40 11.62 7.99 -16.22
C SER A 40 12.82 8.06 -17.16
N CYS A 41 13.99 8.49 -16.65
CA CYS A 41 15.24 8.65 -17.41
C CYS A 41 15.06 9.38 -18.75
N GLY A 42 14.25 10.44 -18.79
CA GLY A 42 13.96 11.23 -20.00
C GLY A 42 13.11 10.51 -21.05
N LYS A 43 12.55 9.33 -20.73
CA LYS A 43 11.69 8.54 -21.61
C LYS A 43 10.27 8.49 -21.06
N ILE A 44 9.31 8.36 -21.96
CA ILE A 44 7.89 8.21 -21.62
C ILE A 44 7.48 6.77 -21.88
N TYR A 45 6.91 6.14 -20.84
CA TYR A 45 6.35 4.79 -20.92
C TYR A 45 4.84 4.89 -20.72
N ASP A 46 4.09 4.35 -21.67
CA ASP A 46 2.63 4.41 -21.71
C ASP A 46 2.05 3.02 -21.45
N TYR A 47 1.31 2.90 -20.36
CA TYR A 47 0.65 1.67 -19.94
C TYR A 47 -0.86 1.86 -19.98
N GLN A 48 -1.55 1.10 -20.82
CA GLN A 48 -3.01 1.11 -20.94
C GLN A 48 -3.66 0.26 -19.84
N VAL A 49 -3.26 0.52 -18.60
CA VAL A 49 -3.74 -0.19 -17.41
C VAL A 49 -3.86 0.78 -16.24
N ASN A 50 -4.63 0.38 -15.21
CA ASN A 50 -4.72 1.10 -13.95
C ASN A 50 -3.38 1.08 -13.19
N TYR A 51 -3.30 1.88 -12.13
CA TYR A 51 -2.06 2.07 -11.37
C TYR A 51 -1.54 0.78 -10.72
N SER A 52 -2.43 -0.04 -10.13
CA SER A 52 -2.03 -1.30 -9.48
C SER A 52 -1.35 -2.25 -10.47
N LYS A 53 -1.92 -2.43 -11.65
CA LYS A 53 -1.33 -3.29 -12.69
C LYS A 53 -0.06 -2.67 -13.30
N PHE A 54 -0.02 -1.34 -13.42
CA PHE A 54 1.20 -0.63 -13.83
C PHE A 54 2.39 -0.94 -12.91
N VAL A 55 2.20 -0.96 -11.59
CA VAL A 55 3.27 -1.24 -10.62
C VAL A 55 3.88 -2.62 -10.87
N GLU A 56 3.07 -3.65 -11.16
CA GLU A 56 3.53 -4.98 -11.51
C GLU A 56 4.35 -4.98 -12.82
N LEU A 57 3.78 -4.41 -13.90
CA LEU A 57 4.44 -4.34 -15.20
C LEU A 57 5.74 -3.52 -15.14
N ARG A 58 5.74 -2.44 -14.35
CA ARG A 58 6.94 -1.65 -14.10
C ARG A 58 8.04 -2.49 -13.44
N LYS A 59 7.69 -3.29 -12.44
CA LYS A 59 8.65 -4.17 -11.77
C LYS A 59 9.26 -5.17 -12.75
N GLU A 60 8.45 -5.82 -13.56
CA GLU A 60 8.92 -6.75 -14.60
C GLU A 60 9.86 -6.06 -15.62
N ARG A 61 9.49 -4.85 -16.08
CA ARG A 61 10.32 -4.06 -16.98
C ARG A 61 11.68 -3.75 -16.37
N ILE A 62 11.70 -3.30 -15.11
CA ILE A 62 12.94 -2.98 -14.40
C ILE A 62 13.81 -4.23 -14.23
N GLU A 63 13.24 -5.38 -13.91
CA GLU A 63 13.97 -6.64 -13.81
C GLU A 63 14.59 -7.06 -15.15
N GLN A 64 13.85 -6.92 -16.25
CA GLN A 64 14.36 -7.18 -17.60
C GLN A 64 15.50 -6.20 -17.96
N GLN A 65 15.32 -4.92 -17.66
CA GLN A 65 16.30 -3.89 -17.91
C GLN A 65 17.60 -4.12 -17.10
N MET A 66 17.46 -4.54 -15.84
CA MET A 66 18.58 -4.89 -14.97
C MET A 66 19.37 -6.10 -15.52
N ARG A 67 18.66 -7.15 -15.97
CA ARG A 67 19.30 -8.32 -16.60
C ARG A 67 20.05 -7.91 -17.89
N ALA A 68 19.42 -7.07 -18.73
CA ALA A 68 20.05 -6.57 -19.94
C ALA A 68 21.29 -5.73 -19.62
N TYR A 69 21.23 -4.87 -18.61
CA TYR A 69 22.36 -4.08 -18.11
C TYR A 69 23.50 -4.98 -17.64
N GLN A 70 23.22 -5.98 -16.79
CA GLN A 70 24.24 -6.90 -16.28
C GLN A 70 24.93 -7.67 -17.43
N ASN A 71 24.15 -8.14 -18.41
CA ASN A 71 24.70 -8.81 -19.59
C ASN A 71 25.57 -7.87 -20.41
N GLN A 72 25.15 -6.62 -20.61
CA GLN A 72 25.92 -5.63 -21.32
C GLN A 72 27.23 -5.29 -20.57
N GLN A 73 27.17 -5.10 -19.24
CA GLN A 73 28.35 -4.84 -18.42
C GLN A 73 29.37 -5.98 -18.52
N LYS A 74 28.89 -7.24 -18.48
CA LYS A 74 29.75 -8.41 -18.66
C LYS A 74 30.42 -8.40 -20.04
N GLN A 75 29.67 -8.14 -21.12
CA GLN A 75 30.23 -8.04 -22.47
C GLN A 75 31.25 -6.92 -22.61
N ILE A 76 31.02 -5.77 -21.97
CA ILE A 76 31.95 -4.65 -21.92
C ILE A 76 33.24 -5.08 -21.21
N GLN A 77 33.10 -5.69 -20.03
CA GLN A 77 34.24 -6.16 -19.23
C GLN A 77 35.07 -7.21 -20.00
N ASP A 78 34.43 -8.22 -20.58
CA ASP A 78 35.11 -9.26 -21.38
C ASP A 78 35.87 -8.64 -22.58
N THR A 79 35.29 -7.61 -23.18
CA THR A 79 35.90 -6.89 -24.29
C THR A 79 37.07 -6.02 -23.82
N GLU A 80 36.96 -5.34 -22.71
CA GLU A 80 38.04 -4.56 -22.09
C GLU A 80 39.22 -5.45 -21.67
N GLU A 81 38.97 -6.59 -21.04
CA GLU A 81 39.96 -7.59 -20.67
C GLU A 81 40.70 -8.14 -21.91
N PHE A 82 39.96 -8.41 -23.00
CA PHE A 82 40.55 -8.84 -24.25
C PHE A 82 41.49 -7.75 -24.80
N ILE A 83 41.04 -6.47 -24.81
CA ILE A 83 41.85 -5.34 -25.30
C ILE A 83 43.10 -5.20 -24.45
N GLU A 84 43.04 -5.26 -23.15
CA GLU A 84 44.15 -5.12 -22.22
C GLU A 84 45.17 -6.24 -22.42
N ARG A 85 44.72 -7.49 -22.48
CA ARG A 85 45.57 -8.69 -22.66
C ARG A 85 46.35 -8.69 -23.99
N PHE A 86 45.71 -8.18 -25.06
CA PHE A 86 46.30 -8.25 -26.41
C PHE A 86 46.79 -6.92 -26.99
N ARG A 87 46.70 -5.81 -26.23
CA ARG A 87 47.05 -4.45 -26.65
C ARG A 87 48.46 -4.33 -27.22
N TYR A 88 49.41 -5.08 -26.67
CA TYR A 88 50.83 -5.01 -27.06
C TYR A 88 51.26 -6.10 -28.04
N LYS A 89 50.35 -6.97 -28.50
CA LYS A 89 50.70 -8.01 -29.49
C LYS A 89 50.44 -7.53 -30.91
N ALA A 90 51.50 -7.33 -31.71
CA ALA A 90 51.42 -6.84 -33.08
C ALA A 90 50.47 -7.69 -33.96
N THR A 91 50.48 -9.01 -33.81
CA THR A 91 49.62 -9.97 -34.56
C THR A 91 48.14 -9.81 -34.27
N LYS A 92 47.77 -9.14 -33.20
CA LYS A 92 46.36 -8.94 -32.75
C LYS A 92 45.89 -7.49 -32.89
N ALA A 93 46.76 -6.57 -33.37
CA ALA A 93 46.47 -5.14 -33.44
C ALA A 93 45.17 -4.80 -34.17
N VAL A 94 44.87 -5.45 -35.29
CA VAL A 94 43.64 -5.23 -36.07
C VAL A 94 42.40 -5.66 -35.28
N GLN A 95 42.45 -6.79 -34.57
CA GLN A 95 41.37 -7.29 -33.75
C GLN A 95 41.11 -6.40 -32.55
N VAL A 96 42.17 -5.92 -31.88
CA VAL A 96 42.07 -4.97 -30.76
C VAL A 96 41.44 -3.66 -31.20
N GLN A 97 41.87 -3.08 -32.33
CA GLN A 97 41.25 -1.87 -32.86
C GLN A 97 39.79 -2.04 -33.24
N SER A 98 39.43 -3.19 -33.81
CA SER A 98 38.03 -3.51 -34.09
C SER A 98 37.19 -3.56 -32.82
N ARG A 99 37.68 -4.21 -31.73
CA ARG A 99 37.00 -4.28 -30.44
C ARG A 99 36.90 -2.91 -29.78
N ILE A 100 37.91 -2.05 -29.84
CA ILE A 100 37.83 -0.68 -29.32
C ILE A 100 36.72 0.11 -30.04
N LYS A 101 36.64 -0.02 -31.39
CA LYS A 101 35.61 0.65 -32.17
C LYS A 101 34.21 0.10 -31.85
N GLN A 102 34.07 -1.21 -31.58
CA GLN A 102 32.83 -1.79 -31.13
C GLN A 102 32.42 -1.23 -29.78
N LEU A 103 33.32 -1.17 -28.82
CA LEU A 103 33.08 -0.68 -27.48
C LEU A 103 32.68 0.81 -27.49
N ALA A 104 33.28 1.63 -28.37
CA ALA A 104 32.91 3.02 -28.53
C ALA A 104 31.51 3.25 -29.15
N LYS A 105 30.95 2.24 -29.82
CA LYS A 105 29.60 2.29 -30.42
C LYS A 105 28.49 1.74 -29.53
N ILE A 106 28.85 1.13 -28.38
CA ILE A 106 27.86 0.58 -27.46
C ILE A 106 27.16 1.72 -26.76
N GLU A 107 25.86 1.85 -27.01
CA GLU A 107 24.99 2.69 -26.20
C GLU A 107 24.79 2.02 -24.83
N ARG A 108 25.22 2.69 -23.78
CA ARG A 108 25.09 2.16 -22.41
C ARG A 108 23.63 2.17 -22.00
N ILE A 109 23.17 1.03 -21.51
CA ILE A 109 21.82 0.90 -20.96
C ILE A 109 21.80 1.70 -19.64
N GLU A 110 20.94 2.71 -19.60
CA GLU A 110 20.61 3.41 -18.36
C GLU A 110 19.53 2.59 -17.64
N VAL A 111 19.80 2.25 -16.41
CA VAL A 111 18.86 1.53 -15.55
C VAL A 111 18.24 2.53 -14.59
N ASP A 112 16.91 2.49 -14.46
CA ASP A 112 16.23 3.22 -13.41
C ASP A 112 16.84 2.80 -12.05
N GLU A 113 17.27 3.76 -11.24
CA GLU A 113 17.73 3.47 -9.89
C GLU A 113 16.60 2.80 -9.11
N VAL A 114 16.68 1.49 -8.99
CA VAL A 114 15.82 0.74 -8.09
C VAL A 114 16.41 0.88 -6.70
N ASP A 115 15.92 1.86 -5.98
CA ASP A 115 16.18 1.97 -4.55
C ASP A 115 15.50 0.80 -3.84
N ASN A 116 16.20 -0.34 -3.79
CA ASN A 116 15.79 -1.55 -3.09
C ASN A 116 16.08 -1.49 -1.58
N SER A 117 16.52 -0.35 -1.06
CA SER A 117 16.75 -0.18 0.35
C SER A 117 15.40 -0.24 1.09
N LYS A 118 14.99 -1.44 1.46
CA LYS A 118 13.99 -1.64 2.51
C LYS A 118 14.57 -1.07 3.79
N LEU A 119 14.27 0.20 4.04
CA LEU A 119 14.69 0.83 5.27
C LEU A 119 13.97 0.14 6.43
N ASN A 120 14.74 -0.58 7.23
CA ASN A 120 14.26 -1.16 8.49
C ASN A 120 14.51 -0.11 9.58
N LEU A 121 13.63 0.89 9.67
CA LEU A 121 13.70 1.93 10.69
C LEU A 121 13.35 1.32 12.05
N LYS A 122 14.36 1.13 12.89
CA LYS A 122 14.14 0.72 14.28
C LYS A 122 13.98 1.96 15.16
N PHE A 123 12.83 2.05 15.82
CA PHE A 123 12.62 3.08 16.83
C PHE A 123 13.59 2.89 18.00
N PRO A 124 14.07 3.98 18.61
CA PRO A 124 14.86 3.89 19.83
C PRO A 124 14.03 3.27 20.96
N PRO A 125 14.66 2.50 21.84
CA PRO A 125 13.95 1.89 22.96
C PRO A 125 13.34 2.98 23.86
N ALA A 126 12.04 2.91 24.05
CA ALA A 126 11.29 3.79 24.95
C ALA A 126 10.87 3.05 26.21
N PRO A 127 10.68 3.74 27.35
CA PRO A 127 10.17 3.13 28.57
C PRO A 127 8.78 2.54 28.33
N ARG A 128 8.45 1.45 29.02
CA ARG A 128 7.12 0.82 28.93
C ARG A 128 6.07 1.74 29.56
N SER A 129 5.04 2.10 28.79
CA SER A 129 3.87 2.85 29.29
C SER A 129 2.94 1.96 30.11
N GLY A 130 2.03 2.58 30.85
CA GLY A 130 0.87 1.90 31.45
C GLY A 130 -0.01 1.22 30.39
N ASP A 131 -0.98 0.40 30.83
CA ASP A 131 -1.82 -0.39 29.93
C ASP A 131 -2.84 0.46 29.16
N TYR A 132 -3.16 1.64 29.66
CA TYR A 132 -4.06 2.61 29.02
C TYR A 132 -3.34 3.96 28.88
N PRO A 133 -2.65 4.20 27.76
CA PRO A 133 -1.93 5.47 27.53
C PRO A 133 -2.83 6.69 27.48
N VAL A 134 -4.08 6.56 26.99
CA VAL A 134 -5.05 7.66 26.92
C VAL A 134 -6.43 7.16 27.35
N ILE A 135 -7.04 7.87 28.28
CA ILE A 135 -8.42 7.65 28.73
C ILE A 135 -9.13 9.00 28.71
N CYS A 136 -10.19 9.10 27.90
CA CYS A 136 -11.12 10.23 27.91
C CYS A 136 -12.46 9.73 28.48
N ASP A 137 -12.96 10.45 29.48
CA ASP A 137 -14.24 10.18 30.14
C ASP A 137 -15.03 11.48 30.14
N ASN A 138 -16.12 11.49 29.39
CA ASN A 138 -17.01 12.61 29.22
C ASN A 138 -16.29 13.91 28.82
N VAL A 139 -15.32 13.83 27.87
CA VAL A 139 -14.53 14.98 27.44
C VAL A 139 -15.32 15.83 26.46
N GLY A 140 -15.37 17.13 26.74
CA GLY A 140 -16.02 18.13 25.89
C GLY A 140 -15.11 19.31 25.58
N LYS A 141 -15.33 19.96 24.43
CA LYS A 141 -14.63 21.19 24.04
C LYS A 141 -15.52 22.13 23.27
N ALA A 142 -15.53 23.37 23.71
CA ALA A 142 -16.18 24.48 23.00
C ALA A 142 -15.20 25.67 22.85
N TYR A 143 -15.40 26.46 21.82
CA TYR A 143 -14.76 27.74 21.56
C TYR A 143 -15.86 28.84 21.55
N GLY A 144 -16.01 29.56 22.65
CA GLY A 144 -17.13 30.46 22.83
C GLY A 144 -18.45 29.71 22.77
N GLU A 145 -19.34 30.11 21.89
CA GLU A 145 -20.65 29.43 21.69
C GLU A 145 -20.57 28.21 20.77
N HIS A 146 -19.44 28.03 20.06
CA HIS A 146 -19.29 26.92 19.13
C HIS A 146 -18.79 25.66 19.85
N GLN A 147 -19.67 24.68 20.00
CA GLN A 147 -19.32 23.36 20.53
C GLN A 147 -18.69 22.50 19.44
N VAL A 148 -17.44 22.04 19.68
CA VAL A 148 -16.69 21.21 18.75
C VAL A 148 -17.06 19.75 18.93
N PHE A 149 -17.03 19.28 20.17
CA PHE A 149 -17.50 17.95 20.56
C PHE A 149 -17.89 17.94 22.04
N ASP A 150 -18.75 16.99 22.39
CA ASP A 150 -19.20 16.79 23.75
C ASP A 150 -19.35 15.29 24.05
N HIS A 151 -19.23 14.94 25.34
CA HIS A 151 -19.38 13.57 25.84
C HIS A 151 -18.51 12.56 25.07
N VAL A 152 -17.22 12.89 24.87
CA VAL A 152 -16.28 11.97 24.22
C VAL A 152 -15.76 10.97 25.24
N ASP A 153 -16.10 9.71 25.03
CA ASP A 153 -15.62 8.56 25.79
C ASP A 153 -14.77 7.69 24.88
N LEU A 154 -13.46 7.64 25.17
CA LEU A 154 -12.55 6.76 24.43
C LEU A 154 -11.43 6.24 25.33
N THR A 155 -11.03 5.02 25.08
CA THR A 155 -9.92 4.38 25.79
C THR A 155 -8.99 3.72 24.78
N ILE A 156 -7.73 4.13 24.79
CA ILE A 156 -6.70 3.56 23.92
C ILE A 156 -5.80 2.68 24.78
N LYS A 157 -5.64 1.41 24.35
CA LYS A 157 -4.77 0.44 25.01
C LYS A 157 -3.34 0.54 24.48
N ARG A 158 -2.40 0.12 25.31
CA ARG A 158 -0.99 0.05 24.91
C ARG A 158 -0.81 -0.86 23.70
N GLY A 159 -0.06 -0.35 22.70
CA GLY A 159 0.24 -1.07 21.47
C GLY A 159 -0.84 -0.96 20.39
N GLU A 160 -2.04 -0.41 20.72
CA GLU A 160 -3.05 -0.14 19.71
C GLU A 160 -2.60 0.94 18.73
N LYS A 161 -2.93 0.75 17.46
CA LYS A 161 -2.80 1.76 16.42
C LYS A 161 -4.19 2.15 15.97
N VAL A 162 -4.57 3.39 16.26
CA VAL A 162 -5.93 3.88 16.03
C VAL A 162 -5.94 5.04 15.05
N ALA A 163 -6.99 5.11 14.23
CA ALA A 163 -7.21 6.23 13.33
C ALA A 163 -8.30 7.17 13.85
N PHE A 164 -8.07 8.48 13.72
CA PHE A 164 -9.10 9.50 13.88
C PHE A 164 -9.55 9.97 12.50
N VAL A 165 -10.80 9.70 12.15
CA VAL A 165 -11.38 10.05 10.85
C VAL A 165 -12.62 10.94 11.02
N GLY A 166 -13.01 11.66 9.99
CA GLY A 166 -14.17 12.57 10.00
C GLY A 166 -13.92 13.78 9.13
N LYS A 167 -14.93 14.61 8.91
CA LYS A 167 -14.82 15.83 8.10
C LYS A 167 -13.84 16.83 8.71
N ASN A 168 -13.39 17.76 7.87
CA ASN A 168 -12.57 18.84 8.36
C ASN A 168 -13.41 19.76 9.27
N GLY A 169 -12.82 20.16 10.40
CA GLY A 169 -13.53 20.98 11.43
C GLY A 169 -14.25 20.16 12.51
N GLU A 170 -14.42 18.85 12.38
CA GLU A 170 -15.11 18.00 13.37
C GLU A 170 -14.32 17.73 14.67
N GLY A 171 -13.20 18.42 14.88
CA GLY A 171 -12.49 18.40 16.15
C GLY A 171 -11.38 17.37 16.32
N LYS A 172 -10.96 16.65 15.28
CA LYS A 172 -9.86 15.66 15.35
C LYS A 172 -8.58 16.24 15.96
N SER A 173 -8.02 17.29 15.36
CA SER A 173 -6.82 17.97 15.87
C SER A 173 -7.09 18.71 17.19
N THR A 174 -8.34 19.09 17.47
CA THR A 174 -8.73 19.68 18.76
C THR A 174 -8.61 18.65 19.88
N LEU A 175 -9.10 17.42 19.67
CA LEU A 175 -8.97 16.36 20.66
C LEU A 175 -7.48 15.99 20.88
N VAL A 176 -6.68 15.94 19.82
CA VAL A 176 -5.23 15.75 19.92
C VAL A 176 -4.60 16.83 20.81
N LYS A 177 -4.94 18.10 20.62
CA LYS A 177 -4.44 19.21 21.47
C LYS A 177 -4.93 19.11 22.92
N CYS A 178 -6.14 18.58 23.17
CA CYS A 178 -6.59 18.26 24.53
C CYS A 178 -5.72 17.16 25.16
N ILE A 179 -5.40 16.10 24.41
CA ILE A 179 -4.52 15.00 24.84
C ILE A 179 -3.11 15.53 25.17
N MET A 180 -2.60 16.47 24.36
CA MET A 180 -1.33 17.15 24.61
C MET A 180 -1.36 18.11 25.79
N GLY A 181 -2.54 18.47 26.31
CA GLY A 181 -2.70 19.45 27.38
C GLY A 181 -2.48 20.90 26.92
N GLU A 182 -2.49 21.17 25.62
CA GLU A 182 -2.27 22.49 25.03
C GLU A 182 -3.48 23.42 25.19
N ILE A 183 -4.68 22.84 25.24
CA ILE A 183 -5.94 23.59 25.34
C ILE A 183 -6.83 23.07 26.46
N PRO A 184 -7.60 23.94 27.14
CA PRO A 184 -8.52 23.53 28.21
C PRO A 184 -9.71 22.76 27.62
N TYR A 185 -10.23 21.80 28.38
CA TYR A 185 -11.37 20.95 28.06
C TYR A 185 -12.25 20.74 29.30
N THR A 186 -13.46 20.21 29.11
CA THR A 186 -14.34 19.74 30.18
C THR A 186 -14.28 18.21 30.27
N GLY A 187 -14.69 17.66 31.43
CA GLY A 187 -14.62 16.22 31.65
C GLY A 187 -13.28 15.74 32.20
N THR A 188 -12.96 14.48 32.04
CA THR A 188 -11.75 13.85 32.57
C THR A 188 -10.91 13.25 31.44
N LEU A 189 -9.68 13.73 31.26
CA LEU A 189 -8.70 13.18 30.39
C LEU A 189 -7.48 12.76 31.19
N LYS A 190 -7.13 11.47 31.12
CA LYS A 190 -5.99 10.90 31.85
C LYS A 190 -4.97 10.36 30.88
N ILE A 191 -3.73 10.84 31.03
CA ILE A 191 -2.56 10.24 30.39
C ILE A 191 -2.00 9.17 31.31
N GLY A 192 -1.75 8.00 30.79
CA GLY A 192 -1.25 6.84 31.53
C GLY A 192 0.11 7.07 32.15
N HIS A 193 0.47 6.25 33.12
CA HIS A 193 1.78 6.31 33.75
C HIS A 193 2.90 6.06 32.72
N ASN A 194 3.98 6.85 32.88
CA ASN A 194 5.21 6.70 32.08
C ASN A 194 5.01 6.86 30.57
N VAL A 195 3.96 7.59 30.14
CA VAL A 195 3.70 7.89 28.73
C VAL A 195 4.62 9.04 28.29
N LYS A 196 5.39 8.78 27.22
CA LYS A 196 6.17 9.80 26.50
C LYS A 196 5.53 10.01 25.15
N ILE A 197 4.98 11.18 24.92
CA ILE A 197 4.25 11.54 23.72
C ILE A 197 5.23 12.13 22.69
N GLY A 198 5.21 11.58 21.49
CA GLY A 198 5.76 12.21 20.30
C GLY A 198 4.62 12.72 19.43
N TYR A 199 4.59 14.01 19.19
CA TYR A 199 3.52 14.65 18.42
C TYR A 199 4.05 15.24 17.13
N PHE A 200 3.45 14.88 16.03
CA PHE A 200 3.69 15.49 14.73
C PHE A 200 2.50 16.34 14.32
N ALA A 201 2.68 17.64 14.39
CA ALA A 201 1.70 18.65 13.98
C ALA A 201 2.05 19.22 12.59
N GLN A 202 1.06 19.79 11.91
CA GLN A 202 1.26 20.48 10.63
C GLN A 202 2.34 21.57 10.67
N ASN A 203 2.58 22.19 11.82
CA ASN A 203 3.51 23.30 11.99
C ASN A 203 4.88 22.91 12.55
N GLN A 204 5.19 21.64 12.73
CA GLN A 204 6.46 21.22 13.34
C GLN A 204 7.70 21.55 12.51
N ALA A 205 7.52 21.75 11.20
CA ALA A 205 8.61 22.23 10.35
C ALA A 205 9.20 23.58 10.78
N SER A 206 8.45 24.42 11.50
CA SER A 206 8.92 25.72 12.01
C SER A 206 9.80 25.61 13.26
N LEU A 207 9.80 24.45 13.94
CA LEU A 207 10.61 24.20 15.14
C LEU A 207 12.03 23.72 14.85
N LEU A 208 12.36 23.51 13.58
CA LEU A 208 13.70 23.11 13.18
C LEU A 208 14.65 24.33 13.16
N ASP A 209 15.88 24.12 13.66
CA ASP A 209 16.92 25.16 13.58
C ASP A 209 17.41 25.29 12.14
N GLY A 210 17.16 26.46 11.54
CA GLY A 210 17.56 26.76 10.16
C GLY A 210 19.08 26.80 9.91
N ASN A 211 19.88 26.94 10.96
CA ASN A 211 21.35 27.04 10.84
C ASN A 211 22.02 25.67 10.70
N LEU A 212 21.37 24.60 11.17
CA LEU A 212 21.89 23.24 11.09
C LEU A 212 21.75 22.68 9.68
N THR A 213 22.59 21.70 9.35
CA THR A 213 22.37 20.88 8.16
C THR A 213 21.28 19.85 8.42
N VAL A 214 20.74 19.25 7.34
CA VAL A 214 19.82 18.11 7.44
C VAL A 214 20.44 16.98 8.25
N PHE A 215 21.71 16.66 7.97
CA PHE A 215 22.46 15.63 8.68
C PHE A 215 22.61 15.95 10.17
N ASP A 216 23.09 17.16 10.52
CA ASP A 216 23.29 17.56 11.91
C ASP A 216 21.99 17.55 12.71
N THR A 217 20.88 17.97 12.10
CA THR A 217 19.56 17.95 12.75
C THR A 217 19.18 16.56 13.23
N ILE A 218 19.52 15.52 12.45
CA ILE A 218 19.23 14.13 12.78
C ILE A 218 20.29 13.55 13.71
N ASP A 219 21.57 13.88 13.53
CA ASP A 219 22.68 13.40 14.37
C ASP A 219 22.53 13.82 15.83
N HIS A 220 21.96 15.00 16.08
CA HIS A 220 21.68 15.49 17.45
C HIS A 220 20.63 14.63 18.20
N VAL A 221 19.74 13.96 17.48
CA VAL A 221 18.65 13.16 18.08
C VAL A 221 18.97 11.68 18.05
N ALA A 222 19.78 11.25 17.06
CA ALA A 222 20.10 9.85 16.86
C ALA A 222 20.97 9.28 18.01
N VAL A 223 20.54 8.15 18.58
CA VAL A 223 21.23 7.47 19.68
C VAL A 223 21.61 6.05 19.30
N GLY A 224 22.81 5.61 19.70
CA GLY A 224 23.27 4.23 19.50
C GLY A 224 23.43 3.83 18.02
N ASP A 225 22.95 2.64 17.67
CA ASP A 225 23.08 2.05 16.33
C ASP A 225 22.38 2.87 15.24
N ILE A 226 21.42 3.71 15.60
CA ILE A 226 20.71 4.57 14.64
C ILE A 226 21.66 5.57 14.00
N ARG A 227 22.66 6.04 14.78
CA ARG A 227 23.65 7.02 14.31
C ARG A 227 24.47 6.52 13.13
N THR A 228 24.73 5.22 13.06
CA THR A 228 25.45 4.62 11.92
C THR A 228 24.61 4.55 10.65
N LYS A 229 23.28 4.64 10.77
CA LYS A 229 22.31 4.50 9.68
C LYS A 229 21.64 5.81 9.25
N ILE A 230 22.10 6.95 9.78
CA ILE A 230 21.51 8.27 9.48
C ILE A 230 21.42 8.51 7.97
N ARG A 231 22.49 8.21 7.21
CA ARG A 231 22.51 8.43 5.75
C ARG A 231 21.51 7.56 5.01
N ASP A 232 21.30 6.31 5.46
CA ASP A 232 20.32 5.39 4.89
C ASP A 232 18.90 5.88 5.17
N ILE A 233 18.66 6.35 6.42
CA ILE A 233 17.38 6.92 6.83
C ILE A 233 17.07 8.18 6.01
N LEU A 234 18.01 9.09 5.92
CA LEU A 234 17.87 10.31 5.13
C LEU A 234 17.64 9.99 3.65
N GLY A 235 18.35 9.02 3.08
CA GLY A 235 18.17 8.56 1.70
C GLY A 235 16.76 8.06 1.43
N ALA A 236 16.20 7.25 2.34
CA ALA A 236 14.84 6.71 2.21
C ALA A 236 13.74 7.79 2.24
N PHE A 237 14.02 8.94 2.85
CA PHE A 237 13.15 10.12 2.83
C PHE A 237 13.61 11.19 1.84
N MET A 238 14.36 10.79 0.80
CA MET A 238 14.83 11.66 -0.30
C MET A 238 15.79 12.78 0.11
N PHE A 239 16.58 12.57 1.16
CA PHE A 239 17.70 13.42 1.54
C PHE A 239 19.06 12.73 1.29
N GLY A 240 19.19 11.97 0.20
CA GLY A 240 20.42 11.29 -0.16
C GLY A 240 21.50 12.23 -0.72
N GLY A 241 22.76 11.81 -0.62
CA GLY A 241 23.91 12.53 -1.19
C GLY A 241 24.03 13.97 -0.68
N GLU A 242 24.21 14.91 -1.61
CA GLU A 242 24.38 16.34 -1.31
C GLU A 242 23.18 16.99 -0.59
N ALA A 243 21.99 16.41 -0.70
CA ALA A 243 20.79 16.93 -0.03
C ALA A 243 20.91 16.86 1.50
N SER A 244 21.67 15.89 2.04
CA SER A 244 21.92 15.75 3.47
C SER A 244 22.79 16.87 4.06
N GLU A 245 23.58 17.53 3.24
CA GLU A 245 24.51 18.60 3.63
C GLU A 245 23.89 20.01 3.52
N LYS A 246 22.67 20.10 2.94
CA LYS A 246 21.95 21.36 2.83
C LYS A 246 21.54 21.86 4.21
N LYS A 247 21.57 23.20 4.39
CA LYS A 247 21.00 23.84 5.61
C LYS A 247 19.49 23.74 5.61
N VAL A 248 18.90 23.56 6.79
CA VAL A 248 17.45 23.51 6.97
C VAL A 248 16.76 24.78 6.47
N ALA A 249 17.42 25.95 6.56
CA ALA A 249 16.87 27.21 6.10
C ALA A 249 16.58 27.24 4.59
N VAL A 250 17.34 26.48 3.75
CA VAL A 250 17.16 26.47 2.29
C VAL A 250 16.18 25.41 1.80
N LEU A 251 15.67 24.56 2.69
CA LEU A 251 14.72 23.52 2.37
C LEU A 251 13.33 24.11 2.05
N SER A 252 12.63 23.50 1.10
CA SER A 252 11.23 23.76 0.86
C SER A 252 10.36 23.38 2.09
N GLY A 253 9.11 23.87 2.14
CA GLY A 253 8.19 23.52 3.22
C GLY A 253 7.98 22.01 3.36
N GLY A 254 7.80 21.31 2.24
CA GLY A 254 7.64 19.85 2.25
C GLY A 254 8.89 19.09 2.71
N GLU A 255 10.08 19.54 2.31
CA GLU A 255 11.35 18.96 2.80
C GLU A 255 11.50 19.18 4.31
N ARG A 256 11.21 20.37 4.82
CA ARG A 256 11.25 20.64 6.28
C ARG A 256 10.26 19.76 7.02
N THR A 257 9.08 19.56 6.50
CA THR A 257 8.07 18.67 7.10
C THR A 257 8.56 17.22 7.15
N ARG A 258 9.18 16.72 6.08
CA ARG A 258 9.80 15.38 6.06
C ARG A 258 10.93 15.24 7.08
N LEU A 259 11.80 16.25 7.16
CA LEU A 259 12.90 16.25 8.14
C LEU A 259 12.40 16.25 9.58
N ALA A 260 11.36 17.04 9.89
CA ALA A 260 10.72 17.05 11.21
C ALA A 260 10.11 15.68 11.54
N MET A 261 9.52 14.99 10.55
CA MET A 261 9.00 13.63 10.71
C MET A 261 10.13 12.64 11.06
N ILE A 262 11.23 12.65 10.32
CA ILE A 262 12.38 11.77 10.59
C ILE A 262 12.88 12.01 12.01
N ARG A 263 13.06 13.26 12.40
CA ARG A 263 13.50 13.63 13.74
C ARG A 263 12.60 13.04 14.83
N LEU A 264 11.28 13.17 14.68
CA LEU A 264 10.32 12.62 15.62
C LEU A 264 10.40 11.09 15.73
N LEU A 265 10.54 10.38 14.60
CA LEU A 265 10.64 8.93 14.59
C LEU A 265 11.90 8.39 15.30
N LEU A 266 12.89 9.24 15.50
CA LEU A 266 14.14 8.89 16.18
C LEU A 266 14.14 9.29 17.67
N GLU A 267 13.06 9.90 18.17
CA GLU A 267 12.89 10.18 19.61
C GLU A 267 12.38 8.95 20.38
N PRO A 268 12.82 8.72 21.62
CA PRO A 268 12.40 7.57 22.43
C PRO A 268 10.99 7.79 23.01
N VAL A 269 9.96 7.68 22.18
CA VAL A 269 8.54 7.86 22.52
C VAL A 269 7.81 6.53 22.59
N ASN A 270 6.73 6.44 23.38
CA ASN A 270 5.88 5.25 23.49
C ASN A 270 4.40 5.51 23.12
N LEU A 271 4.03 6.78 22.97
CA LEU A 271 2.77 7.21 22.35
C LEU A 271 3.10 8.17 21.21
N LEU A 272 2.81 7.74 19.99
CA LEU A 272 3.03 8.52 18.76
C LEU A 272 1.71 9.10 18.29
N ILE A 273 1.63 10.40 18.13
CA ILE A 273 0.46 11.11 17.61
C ILE A 273 0.86 11.79 16.31
N LEU A 274 0.22 11.41 15.21
CA LEU A 274 0.52 11.92 13.87
C LEU A 274 -0.72 12.61 13.30
N ASP A 275 -0.62 13.91 13.09
CA ASP A 275 -1.69 14.72 12.48
C ASP A 275 -1.36 15.03 11.03
N GLU A 276 -2.09 14.37 10.10
CA GLU A 276 -1.92 14.41 8.65
C GLU A 276 -0.46 14.16 8.19
N PRO A 277 0.15 13.03 8.60
CA PRO A 277 1.56 12.76 8.34
C PRO A 277 1.89 12.52 6.87
N THR A 278 0.90 12.19 6.06
CA THR A 278 1.06 11.87 4.63
C THR A 278 1.08 13.11 3.73
N ASN A 279 0.73 14.28 4.27
CA ASN A 279 0.81 15.52 3.53
C ASN A 279 2.25 15.83 3.14
N HIS A 280 2.48 16.17 1.86
CA HIS A 280 3.80 16.45 1.30
C HIS A 280 4.78 15.26 1.21
N LEU A 281 4.30 14.03 1.46
CA LEU A 281 5.08 12.82 1.22
C LEU A 281 4.78 12.25 -0.16
N ASP A 282 5.84 11.85 -0.87
CA ASP A 282 5.70 11.02 -2.06
C ASP A 282 5.35 9.58 -1.69
N MET A 283 4.96 8.78 -2.67
CA MET A 283 4.49 7.40 -2.45
C MET A 283 5.53 6.52 -1.75
N LYS A 284 6.83 6.69 -2.07
CA LYS A 284 7.91 5.92 -1.44
C LYS A 284 8.08 6.28 0.03
N SER A 285 8.13 7.58 0.35
CA SER A 285 8.23 8.05 1.74
C SER A 285 7.01 7.65 2.58
N LYS A 286 5.80 7.62 1.99
CA LYS A 286 4.60 7.08 2.65
C LYS A 286 4.77 5.61 3.01
N ASP A 287 5.30 4.77 2.10
CA ASP A 287 5.54 3.35 2.36
C ASP A 287 6.55 3.14 3.48
N VAL A 288 7.64 3.91 3.48
CA VAL A 288 8.66 3.89 4.54
C VAL A 288 8.04 4.27 5.89
N LEU A 289 7.26 5.34 5.93
CA LEU A 289 6.57 5.78 7.15
C LEU A 289 5.55 4.73 7.62
N LYS A 290 4.74 4.18 6.73
CA LYS A 290 3.77 3.13 7.04
C LYS A 290 4.45 1.91 7.64
N GLN A 291 5.56 1.46 7.06
CA GLN A 291 6.33 0.33 7.59
C GLN A 291 6.95 0.66 8.94
N ALA A 292 7.53 1.86 9.11
CA ALA A 292 8.06 2.30 10.38
C ALA A 292 7.00 2.26 11.49
N ILE A 293 5.79 2.79 11.24
CA ILE A 293 4.71 2.76 12.24
C ILE A 293 4.22 1.33 12.50
N LYS A 294 4.21 0.45 11.49
CA LYS A 294 3.90 -0.97 11.69
C LYS A 294 4.86 -1.63 12.68
N ASP A 295 6.15 -1.34 12.53
CA ASP A 295 7.22 -1.91 13.35
C ASP A 295 7.35 -1.20 14.72
N PHE A 296 6.62 -0.11 14.92
CA PHE A 296 6.58 0.61 16.19
C PHE A 296 5.85 -0.20 17.28
N ASN A 297 6.56 -0.53 18.34
CA ASN A 297 6.03 -1.31 19.47
C ASN A 297 5.18 -0.48 20.48
N GLY A 298 5.07 0.83 20.27
CA GLY A 298 4.27 1.73 21.09
C GLY A 298 2.83 1.86 20.57
N THR A 299 2.10 2.75 21.18
CA THR A 299 0.74 3.12 20.80
C THR A 299 0.78 4.26 19.77
N ALA A 300 -0.07 4.22 18.75
CA ALA A 300 -0.13 5.29 17.77
C ALA A 300 -1.57 5.80 17.56
N ILE A 301 -1.71 7.13 17.52
CA ILE A 301 -2.92 7.84 17.12
C ILE A 301 -2.62 8.52 15.79
N ILE A 302 -3.38 8.21 14.77
CA ILE A 302 -3.13 8.69 13.40
C ILE A 302 -4.36 9.44 12.92
N VAL A 303 -4.23 10.73 12.71
CA VAL A 303 -5.24 11.55 12.02
C VAL A 303 -4.84 11.58 10.55
N SER A 304 -5.61 10.95 9.68
CA SER A 304 -5.31 10.96 8.25
C SER A 304 -6.55 10.72 7.41
N HIS A 305 -6.54 11.28 6.20
CA HIS A 305 -7.54 11.06 5.16
C HIS A 305 -7.06 10.07 4.09
N ASP A 306 -5.84 9.59 4.19
CA ASP A 306 -5.23 8.67 3.24
C ASP A 306 -5.62 7.21 3.57
N ARG A 307 -6.56 6.66 2.79
CA ARG A 307 -7.11 5.30 2.99
C ARG A 307 -6.05 4.22 2.82
N ASP A 308 -5.21 4.36 1.80
CA ASP A 308 -4.13 3.41 1.49
C ASP A 308 -3.07 3.40 2.61
N PHE A 309 -2.77 4.56 3.16
CA PHE A 309 -1.86 4.68 4.30
C PHE A 309 -2.41 4.00 5.56
N LEU A 310 -3.70 4.20 5.88
CA LEU A 310 -4.34 3.62 7.06
C LEU A 310 -4.60 2.11 6.92
N ASP A 311 -4.73 1.60 5.69
CA ASP A 311 -5.03 0.20 5.43
C ASP A 311 -3.96 -0.75 5.98
N GLY A 312 -4.39 -1.75 6.75
CA GLY A 312 -3.52 -2.71 7.43
C GLY A 312 -2.52 -2.08 8.41
N LEU A 313 -2.72 -0.81 8.79
CA LEU A 313 -1.96 -0.10 9.82
C LEU A 313 -2.75 0.04 11.11
N VAL A 314 -4.05 0.32 11.02
CA VAL A 314 -4.92 0.55 12.17
C VAL A 314 -5.91 -0.59 12.36
N GLU A 315 -6.21 -0.88 13.63
CA GLU A 315 -7.13 -1.94 14.05
C GLU A 315 -8.45 -1.37 14.58
N LYS A 316 -8.50 -0.06 14.78
CA LYS A 316 -9.64 0.65 15.34
C LYS A 316 -9.73 2.04 14.74
N VAL A 317 -10.95 2.47 14.44
CA VAL A 317 -11.23 3.79 13.86
C VAL A 317 -12.18 4.56 14.79
N TYR A 318 -11.84 5.79 15.14
CA TYR A 318 -12.70 6.73 15.82
C TYR A 318 -13.24 7.75 14.80
N GLU A 319 -14.54 7.69 14.57
CA GLU A 319 -15.25 8.60 13.66
C GLU A 319 -15.70 9.84 14.40
N PHE A 320 -15.26 11.01 13.93
CA PHE A 320 -15.70 12.32 14.40
C PHE A 320 -16.81 12.85 13.50
N GLY A 321 -17.94 13.19 14.08
CA GLY A 321 -19.07 13.75 13.33
C GLY A 321 -20.16 14.27 14.26
N ASN A 322 -20.78 15.37 13.90
CA ASN A 322 -21.90 15.97 14.63
C ASN A 322 -21.62 16.20 16.13
N GLY A 323 -20.39 16.59 16.46
CA GLY A 323 -19.98 16.84 17.85
C GLY A 323 -19.81 15.59 18.71
N LYS A 324 -19.81 14.40 18.13
CA LYS A 324 -19.63 13.11 18.82
C LYS A 324 -18.47 12.32 18.21
N VAL A 325 -17.96 11.38 19.01
CA VAL A 325 -16.94 10.42 18.58
C VAL A 325 -17.49 9.02 18.71
N LYS A 326 -17.49 8.26 17.62
CA LYS A 326 -17.98 6.89 17.57
C LYS A 326 -16.82 5.92 17.30
N GLU A 327 -16.73 4.85 18.09
CA GLU A 327 -15.73 3.80 17.92
C GLU A 327 -16.21 2.77 16.91
N HIS A 328 -15.34 2.42 15.96
CA HIS A 328 -15.52 1.33 15.01
C HIS A 328 -14.35 0.37 15.13
N LEU A 329 -14.66 -0.90 15.38
CA LEU A 329 -13.68 -1.99 15.39
C LEU A 329 -13.38 -2.43 13.97
N GLY A 330 -12.12 -2.70 13.68
CA GLY A 330 -11.64 -3.10 12.35
C GLY A 330 -10.82 -2.02 11.67
N GLY A 331 -10.39 -2.30 10.43
CA GLY A 331 -9.59 -1.41 9.62
C GLY A 331 -10.38 -0.30 8.95
N ILE A 332 -9.68 0.53 8.18
CA ILE A 332 -10.31 1.67 7.48
C ILE A 332 -11.35 1.22 6.44
N TYR A 333 -11.13 0.11 5.76
CA TYR A 333 -12.08 -0.40 4.76
C TYR A 333 -13.32 -1.02 5.40
N ASP A 334 -13.19 -1.67 6.56
CA ASP A 334 -14.34 -2.18 7.33
C ASP A 334 -15.24 -1.01 7.75
N PHE A 335 -14.65 0.07 8.24
CA PHE A 335 -15.35 1.32 8.57
C PHE A 335 -16.08 1.91 7.36
N LEU A 336 -15.41 2.03 6.19
CA LEU A 336 -16.02 2.59 4.99
C LEU A 336 -17.17 1.72 4.47
N GLN A 337 -17.03 0.41 4.54
CA GLN A 337 -18.10 -0.53 4.17
C GLN A 337 -19.31 -0.40 5.10
N ALA A 338 -19.09 -0.34 6.41
CA ALA A 338 -20.14 -0.14 7.39
C ALA A 338 -20.89 1.18 7.16
N LYS A 339 -20.17 2.25 6.86
CA LYS A 339 -20.74 3.57 6.58
C LYS A 339 -21.54 3.62 5.28
N ASN A 340 -21.08 2.97 4.23
CA ASN A 340 -21.82 2.84 2.98
C ASN A 340 -23.13 2.05 3.18
N MET A 341 -23.11 1.00 3.99
CA MET A 341 -24.31 0.24 4.33
C MET A 341 -25.31 1.06 5.17
N GLU A 342 -24.82 1.90 6.10
CA GLU A 342 -25.66 2.79 6.91
C GLU A 342 -26.35 3.84 6.05
N SER A 343 -25.63 4.49 5.13
CA SER A 343 -26.17 5.47 4.19
C SER A 343 -27.19 4.86 3.21
N LEU A 344 -27.01 3.63 2.74
CA LEU A 344 -27.96 2.91 1.91
C LEU A 344 -29.25 2.61 2.68
N ARG A 345 -29.14 2.18 3.95
CA ARG A 345 -30.33 1.96 4.81
C ARG A 345 -31.10 3.24 5.10
N GLU A 346 -30.40 4.36 5.29
CA GLU A 346 -31.02 5.66 5.46
C GLU A 346 -31.78 6.10 4.19
N LEU A 347 -31.22 5.87 2.99
CA LEU A 347 -31.89 6.13 1.71
C LEU A 347 -33.11 5.23 1.50
N GLU A 348 -33.03 3.95 1.87
CA GLU A 348 -34.17 3.02 1.83
C GLU A 348 -35.26 3.42 2.82
N ALA A 349 -34.87 3.85 4.04
CA ALA A 349 -35.81 4.34 5.04
C ALA A 349 -36.48 5.66 4.59
N ALA A 350 -35.73 6.59 3.98
CA ALA A 350 -36.28 7.84 3.44
C ALA A 350 -37.18 7.61 2.22
N SER A 351 -36.98 6.55 1.46
CA SER A 351 -37.84 6.17 0.32
C SER A 351 -39.12 5.42 0.74
N SER A 352 -39.21 4.99 2.01
CA SER A 352 -40.35 4.26 2.56
C SER A 352 -41.37 5.11 3.33
N GLU A 353 -41.27 6.45 3.29
CA GLU A 353 -42.34 7.31 3.78
C GLU A 353 -43.56 7.25 2.85
N PRO A 354 -44.77 6.88 3.37
CA PRO A 354 -45.93 6.69 2.52
C PRO A 354 -46.49 8.03 2.04
N GLN A 355 -46.51 8.22 0.73
CA GLN A 355 -47.41 9.21 0.10
C GLN A 355 -48.86 8.84 0.40
N TYR A 356 -49.48 9.65 1.21
CA TYR A 356 -50.92 9.65 1.41
C TYR A 356 -51.64 9.97 0.10
N SER A 357 -52.28 9.00 -0.51
CA SER A 357 -53.33 9.26 -1.47
C SER A 357 -54.54 8.35 -1.17
N ILE A 358 -55.60 9.00 -0.78
CA ILE A 358 -56.94 8.49 -0.55
C ILE A 358 -57.54 8.00 -1.87
N VAL A 359 -57.97 6.74 -1.96
CA VAL A 359 -59.18 6.35 -2.67
C VAL A 359 -59.81 5.09 -2.06
N LYS A 360 -61.11 5.17 -1.90
CA LYS A 360 -62.07 4.29 -1.22
C LYS A 360 -62.25 2.92 -1.86
N SER A 361 -62.49 1.98 -0.94
CA SER A 361 -63.53 0.89 -0.93
C SER A 361 -63.55 -0.12 -2.07
N THR A 362 -63.43 -1.41 -1.73
CA THR A 362 -64.58 -2.32 -1.48
C THR A 362 -64.09 -3.70 -1.00
N GLN A 363 -64.93 -4.27 -0.16
CA GLN A 363 -64.83 -5.54 0.57
C GLN A 363 -64.65 -6.77 -0.33
N SER A 364 -63.93 -7.77 0.16
CA SER A 364 -64.49 -9.09 0.58
C SER A 364 -63.37 -10.06 1.01
N ASP A 365 -63.54 -10.53 2.22
CA ASP A 365 -63.35 -11.89 2.81
C ASP A 365 -62.29 -12.84 2.16
N THR A 366 -61.36 -13.37 2.87
CA THR A 366 -61.38 -14.44 3.87
C THR A 366 -59.97 -14.99 4.15
N LYS A 367 -59.75 -15.15 5.48
CA LYS A 367 -59.01 -16.22 6.17
C LYS A 367 -57.49 -16.50 5.95
N ASN A 368 -56.81 -16.29 7.08
CA ASN A 368 -55.83 -17.20 7.75
C ASN A 368 -54.57 -17.64 6.99
N ASN A 369 -53.39 -17.29 7.43
CA ASN A 369 -52.65 -17.93 8.54
C ASN A 369 -51.21 -17.45 8.58
N SER A 370 -50.79 -17.18 9.81
CA SER A 370 -49.48 -17.40 10.39
C SER A 370 -48.22 -16.98 9.62
N ALA A 371 -47.53 -16.02 10.20
CA ALA A 371 -46.09 -15.83 10.02
C ALA A 371 -45.32 -17.11 10.39
N PRO A 372 -44.20 -17.36 9.73
CA PRO A 372 -43.07 -17.97 10.39
C PRO A 372 -41.82 -17.10 10.30
N SER A 373 -41.16 -17.18 11.44
CA SER A 373 -39.87 -16.59 11.82
C SER A 373 -38.74 -16.79 10.81
N ALA A 374 -37.89 -15.78 10.77
CA ALA A 374 -36.54 -15.89 10.27
C ALA A 374 -35.77 -17.08 10.87
N LYS A 375 -35.33 -17.98 10.04
CA LYS A 375 -34.14 -18.87 10.12
C LYS A 375 -34.36 -20.09 9.21
N GLU A 376 -33.99 -19.94 7.95
CA GLU A 376 -33.58 -21.09 7.14
C GLU A 376 -32.31 -20.71 6.38
N THR A 377 -31.17 -20.94 7.06
CA THR A 377 -29.96 -21.33 6.37
C THR A 377 -30.26 -22.62 5.64
N ALA A 378 -30.30 -22.56 4.32
CA ALA A 378 -30.53 -23.71 3.46
C ALA A 378 -29.51 -24.81 3.77
N ARG A 379 -29.96 -25.86 4.47
CA ARG A 379 -29.24 -27.13 4.56
C ARG A 379 -29.44 -27.82 3.22
N MET A 380 -28.35 -27.91 2.43
CA MET A 380 -28.33 -28.76 1.25
C MET A 380 -28.88 -30.15 1.58
N THR A 381 -29.78 -30.67 0.76
CA THR A 381 -30.29 -32.04 0.90
C THR A 381 -29.14 -33.03 0.68
N TYR A 382 -29.24 -34.21 1.28
CA TYR A 382 -28.21 -35.26 1.20
C TYR A 382 -27.90 -35.67 -0.24
N ALA A 383 -28.84 -35.55 -1.16
CA ALA A 383 -28.66 -35.81 -2.59
C ALA A 383 -27.80 -34.73 -3.29
N GLU A 384 -28.07 -33.45 -2.96
CA GLU A 384 -27.29 -32.31 -3.49
C GLU A 384 -25.84 -32.35 -2.99
N LYS A 385 -25.63 -32.73 -1.73
CA LYS A 385 -24.28 -32.88 -1.16
C LYS A 385 -23.49 -33.98 -1.85
N LYS A 386 -24.13 -35.08 -2.21
CA LYS A 386 -23.52 -36.20 -2.93
C LYS A 386 -23.19 -35.87 -4.39
N GLU A 387 -24.05 -35.07 -5.05
CA GLU A 387 -23.73 -34.54 -6.39
C GLU A 387 -22.59 -33.52 -6.36
N TYR A 388 -22.56 -32.67 -5.36
CA TYR A 388 -21.51 -31.69 -5.17
C TYR A 388 -20.15 -32.34 -4.90
N GLU A 389 -20.08 -33.34 -4.02
CA GLU A 389 -18.87 -34.14 -3.83
C GLU A 389 -18.40 -34.85 -5.09
N LYS A 390 -19.31 -35.25 -5.94
CA LYS A 390 -18.99 -35.89 -7.23
C LYS A 390 -18.37 -34.91 -8.23
N LEU A 391 -18.83 -33.65 -8.21
CA LEU A 391 -18.29 -32.58 -9.03
C LEU A 391 -16.90 -32.17 -8.55
N ILE A 392 -16.68 -32.05 -7.23
CA ILE A 392 -15.36 -31.77 -6.66
C ILE A 392 -14.36 -32.86 -7.04
N ARG A 393 -14.69 -34.14 -6.84
CA ARG A 393 -13.82 -35.25 -7.23
C ARG A 393 -13.49 -35.29 -8.72
N LYS A 394 -14.44 -34.84 -9.58
CA LYS A 394 -14.22 -34.75 -11.02
C LYS A 394 -13.27 -33.60 -11.37
N ALA A 395 -13.37 -32.46 -10.68
CA ALA A 395 -12.45 -31.33 -10.84
C ALA A 395 -11.04 -31.69 -10.32
N GLU A 396 -10.91 -32.30 -9.14
CA GLU A 396 -9.65 -32.80 -8.58
C GLU A 396 -8.95 -33.79 -9.54
N LYS A 397 -9.73 -34.67 -10.17
CA LYS A 397 -9.18 -35.63 -11.14
C LYS A 397 -8.63 -34.93 -12.37
N LYS A 398 -9.32 -33.91 -12.90
CA LYS A 398 -8.83 -33.11 -14.03
C LYS A 398 -7.54 -32.35 -13.70
N VAL A 399 -7.45 -31.76 -12.51
CA VAL A 399 -6.24 -31.09 -12.05
C VAL A 399 -5.08 -32.08 -12.01
N LYS A 400 -5.26 -33.24 -11.40
CA LYS A 400 -4.23 -34.26 -11.29
C LYS A 400 -3.81 -34.86 -12.64
N GLU A 401 -4.74 -35.01 -13.58
CA GLU A 401 -4.43 -35.44 -14.94
C GLU A 401 -3.57 -34.40 -15.68
N ALA A 402 -3.91 -33.10 -15.57
CA ALA A 402 -3.12 -32.02 -16.14
C ALA A 402 -1.73 -31.90 -15.49
N GLU A 403 -1.60 -32.07 -14.18
CA GLU A 403 -0.30 -32.09 -13.48
C GLU A 403 0.61 -33.24 -13.94
N THR A 404 0.03 -34.43 -14.14
CA THR A 404 0.82 -35.58 -14.65
C THR A 404 1.26 -35.39 -16.11
N GLU A 405 0.45 -34.73 -16.93
CA GLU A 405 0.79 -34.40 -18.30
C GLU A 405 1.89 -33.32 -18.36
N ILE A 406 1.80 -32.28 -17.56
CA ILE A 406 2.83 -31.23 -17.42
C ILE A 406 4.16 -31.85 -17.01
N ALA A 407 4.18 -32.68 -15.95
CA ALA A 407 5.39 -33.36 -15.48
C ALA A 407 6.01 -34.27 -16.56
N GLY A 408 5.20 -34.94 -17.38
CA GLY A 408 5.69 -35.74 -18.52
C GLY A 408 6.37 -34.87 -19.56
N ILE A 409 5.76 -33.76 -19.96
CA ILE A 409 6.29 -32.83 -20.96
C ILE A 409 7.58 -32.16 -20.45
N GLU A 410 7.67 -31.79 -19.15
CA GLU A 410 8.88 -31.25 -18.55
C GLU A 410 10.08 -32.20 -18.63
N VAL A 411 9.87 -33.49 -18.41
CA VAL A 411 10.93 -34.51 -18.55
C VAL A 411 11.38 -34.60 -19.99
N GLU A 412 10.46 -34.56 -20.96
CA GLU A 412 10.81 -34.62 -22.38
C GLU A 412 11.58 -33.37 -22.85
N ILE A 413 11.16 -32.16 -22.41
CA ILE A 413 11.86 -30.91 -22.69
C ILE A 413 13.28 -30.97 -22.13
N LYS A 414 13.43 -31.38 -20.86
CA LYS A 414 14.73 -31.50 -20.22
C LYS A 414 15.66 -32.46 -20.97
N ASN A 415 15.14 -33.61 -21.41
CA ASN A 415 15.92 -34.56 -22.19
C ASN A 415 16.41 -33.99 -23.55
N ILE A 416 15.64 -33.11 -24.17
CA ILE A 416 16.03 -32.44 -25.41
C ILE A 416 17.06 -31.35 -25.11
N GLU A 417 16.87 -30.57 -24.03
CA GLU A 417 17.83 -29.55 -23.61
C GLU A 417 19.19 -30.16 -23.24
N ASP A 418 19.19 -31.31 -22.57
CA ASP A 418 20.42 -32.05 -22.24
C ASP A 418 21.15 -32.52 -23.51
N LYS A 419 20.45 -32.96 -24.56
CA LYS A 419 21.02 -33.32 -25.86
C LYS A 419 21.55 -32.11 -26.62
N LEU A 420 20.82 -31.00 -26.62
CA LEU A 420 21.26 -29.74 -27.21
C LEU A 420 22.51 -29.20 -26.54
N SER A 421 22.60 -29.32 -25.20
CA SER A 421 23.76 -28.90 -24.40
C SER A 421 24.97 -29.82 -24.61
N ALA A 422 24.76 -31.08 -25.00
CA ALA A 422 25.81 -32.03 -25.36
C ALA A 422 26.41 -31.81 -26.77
N GLY A 423 25.84 -30.86 -27.55
CA GLY A 423 26.38 -30.44 -28.82
C GLY A 423 25.70 -31.09 -30.05
N GLU A 424 24.60 -31.80 -29.88
CA GLU A 424 23.78 -32.33 -30.95
C GLU A 424 22.89 -31.20 -31.53
N ASN A 425 23.38 -30.48 -32.55
CA ASN A 425 22.67 -29.40 -33.21
C ASN A 425 21.88 -29.95 -34.41
N ASP A 426 20.78 -30.64 -34.15
CA ASP A 426 19.90 -31.15 -35.20
C ASP A 426 18.63 -30.28 -35.32
N ALA A 427 18.29 -29.88 -36.55
CA ALA A 427 17.11 -29.04 -36.81
C ALA A 427 15.80 -29.70 -36.33
N GLU A 428 15.77 -31.04 -36.32
CA GLU A 428 14.62 -31.81 -35.79
C GLU A 428 14.47 -31.64 -34.25
N LEU A 429 15.55 -31.52 -33.50
CA LEU A 429 15.51 -31.33 -32.06
C LEU A 429 14.92 -29.95 -31.68
N TYR A 430 15.29 -28.90 -32.40
CA TYR A 430 14.70 -27.57 -32.22
C TYR A 430 13.21 -27.54 -32.56
N SER A 431 12.80 -28.25 -33.63
CA SER A 431 11.38 -28.36 -34.01
C SER A 431 10.57 -29.10 -32.93
N LYS A 432 11.10 -30.20 -32.38
CA LYS A 432 10.48 -30.97 -31.30
C LYS A 432 10.41 -30.19 -30.02
N HIS A 433 11.46 -29.42 -29.67
CA HIS A 433 11.46 -28.56 -28.52
C HIS A 433 10.36 -27.49 -28.58
N ALA A 434 10.22 -26.83 -29.76
CA ALA A 434 9.16 -25.82 -29.96
C ALA A 434 7.75 -26.44 -29.91
N GLU A 435 7.59 -27.68 -30.42
CA GLU A 435 6.32 -28.41 -30.34
C GLU A 435 5.95 -28.80 -28.91
N LEU A 436 6.93 -29.25 -28.11
CA LEU A 436 6.74 -29.57 -26.69
C LEU A 436 6.45 -28.34 -25.87
N GLN A 437 7.10 -27.18 -26.13
CA GLN A 437 6.78 -25.94 -25.47
C GLN A 437 5.32 -25.52 -25.72
N LYS A 438 4.83 -25.69 -26.94
CA LYS A 438 3.43 -25.40 -27.27
C LYS A 438 2.45 -26.35 -26.57
N LYS A 439 2.82 -27.62 -26.43
CA LYS A 439 2.04 -28.62 -25.67
C LYS A 439 2.03 -28.27 -24.18
N MET A 440 3.14 -27.81 -23.62
CA MET A 440 3.26 -27.35 -22.25
C MET A 440 2.32 -26.16 -21.97
N GLU A 441 2.31 -25.16 -22.86
CA GLU A 441 1.45 -23.99 -22.73
C GLU A 441 -0.05 -24.38 -22.75
N ASN A 442 -0.44 -25.31 -23.62
CA ASN A 442 -1.80 -25.84 -23.65
C ASN A 442 -2.16 -26.63 -22.38
N ALA A 443 -1.25 -27.46 -21.87
CA ALA A 443 -1.46 -28.24 -20.66
C ALA A 443 -1.57 -27.34 -19.42
N MET A 444 -0.75 -26.27 -19.34
CA MET A 444 -0.85 -25.26 -18.29
C MET A 444 -2.19 -24.50 -18.33
N SER A 445 -2.68 -24.13 -19.52
CA SER A 445 -3.99 -23.48 -19.66
C SER A 445 -5.14 -24.38 -19.22
N LEU A 446 -5.06 -25.68 -19.47
CA LEU A 446 -6.05 -26.68 -19.01
C LEU A 446 -5.98 -26.86 -17.50
N TRP A 447 -4.79 -26.86 -16.93
CA TRP A 447 -4.59 -26.92 -15.48
C TRP A 447 -5.15 -25.69 -14.78
N GLU A 448 -4.94 -24.47 -15.32
CA GLU A 448 -5.51 -23.22 -14.77
C GLU A 448 -7.04 -23.27 -14.77
N LEU A 449 -7.66 -23.68 -15.86
CA LEU A 449 -9.12 -23.81 -15.96
C LEU A 449 -9.67 -24.82 -14.95
N ALA A 450 -9.01 -25.97 -14.80
CA ALA A 450 -9.42 -27.01 -13.86
C ALA A 450 -9.23 -26.56 -12.39
N SER A 451 -8.17 -25.80 -12.11
CA SER A 451 -7.90 -25.23 -10.78
C SER A 451 -8.92 -24.16 -10.42
N MET A 452 -9.31 -23.28 -11.34
CA MET A 452 -10.39 -22.31 -11.15
C MET A 452 -11.75 -22.98 -10.91
N GLU A 453 -12.06 -24.08 -11.66
CA GLU A 453 -13.25 -24.88 -11.38
C GLU A 453 -13.23 -25.41 -9.94
N LEU A 454 -12.10 -25.92 -9.47
CA LEU A 454 -11.94 -26.46 -8.11
C LEU A 454 -12.09 -25.39 -7.03
N GLU A 455 -11.47 -24.21 -7.24
CA GLU A 455 -11.59 -23.07 -6.32
C GLU A 455 -13.04 -22.56 -6.21
N THR A 456 -13.77 -22.47 -7.31
CA THR A 456 -15.19 -22.06 -7.29
C THR A 456 -16.07 -23.02 -6.49
N PHE A 457 -15.71 -24.30 -6.44
CA PHE A 457 -16.38 -25.29 -5.59
C PHE A 457 -15.94 -25.18 -4.12
N ASN A 458 -14.68 -24.88 -3.83
CA ASN A 458 -14.20 -24.73 -2.45
C ASN A 458 -14.68 -23.43 -1.78
N ASN A 459 -14.89 -22.33 -2.52
CA ASN A 459 -15.37 -21.06 -2.00
C ASN A 459 -16.90 -20.99 -1.79
N LYS A 460 -17.65 -22.03 -2.17
CA LYS A 460 -19.10 -22.15 -1.92
C LYS A 460 -19.44 -22.98 -0.66
N ASN A 461 -18.45 -23.47 0.06
CA ASN A 461 -18.57 -24.06 1.39
C ASN A 461 -18.27 -23.03 2.47
#